data_b133de6f738aa6a2aa7441fdf7dcc3b9
#
_entry.id   b133de6f738aa6a2aa7441fdf7dcc3b9
#
_cell.length_a   1.000
_cell.length_b   1.000
_cell.length_c   1.000
_cell.angle_alpha   90.00
_cell.angle_beta   90.00
_cell.angle_gamma   90.00
#
_symmetry.space_group_name_H-M   'P 1'
#
loop_
_entity.id
_entity.type
_entity.pdbx_description
1 polymer ?
#
loop_
_entity_poly.entity_id
_entity_poly.type
_entity_poly.pdbx_seq_one_letter_code
_entity_poly.pdbx_strand_id
1 'polypeptide(L)'
;MKKKLTVYDLLNLKGVKQIHEVYVNNVEEAIAAEEAGVDMICTAYDMPHHGIFGKLEDVKRIREAAPNTHLMSAAPEKSYATADEAVRAAYKLLSIGCDSFYTNNSSSIIKNLRKEKVPVISHIG
;
A
#
# COMPACT_ATOMS: atom_id res chain seq x y z
N MET A 1 3.96 -6.97 21.69
CA MET A 1 3.20 -6.87 20.44
C MET A 1 3.87 -5.88 19.49
N LYS A 2 4.03 -6.27 18.25
CA LYS A 2 4.63 -5.42 17.23
C LYS A 2 3.74 -4.20 16.98
N LYS A 3 4.33 -3.00 16.96
CA LYS A 3 3.62 -1.77 16.62
C LYS A 3 3.62 -1.56 15.11
N LYS A 4 2.45 -1.33 14.54
CA LYS A 4 2.31 -0.99 13.12
C LYS A 4 2.96 0.39 12.86
N LEU A 5 3.83 0.45 11.84
CA LEU A 5 4.46 1.71 11.45
C LEU A 5 3.49 2.56 10.62
N THR A 6 3.47 3.83 10.90
CA THR A 6 2.74 4.83 10.10
C THR A 6 3.68 5.43 9.06
N VAL A 7 3.13 6.18 8.10
CA VAL A 7 3.97 6.93 7.16
C VAL A 7 4.89 7.89 7.88
N TYR A 8 4.42 8.50 8.97
CA TYR A 8 5.25 9.37 9.81
C TYR A 8 6.44 8.61 10.38
N ASP A 9 6.20 7.41 10.90
CA ASP A 9 7.28 6.56 11.43
C ASP A 9 8.29 6.22 10.35
N LEU A 10 7.82 5.86 9.14
CA LEU A 10 8.71 5.53 8.02
C LEU A 10 9.60 6.69 7.63
N LEU A 11 9.05 7.90 7.60
CA LEU A 11 9.83 9.11 7.30
C LEU A 11 10.90 9.37 8.35
N ASN A 12 10.60 9.14 9.62
CA ASN A 12 11.55 9.36 10.72
C ASN A 12 12.62 8.27 10.82
N LEU A 13 12.41 7.12 10.19
CA LEU A 13 13.40 6.04 10.16
C LEU A 13 14.45 6.24 9.05
N LYS A 14 14.24 7.18 8.16
CA LYS A 14 15.17 7.48 7.08
C LYS A 14 16.55 7.85 7.66
N GLY A 15 17.59 7.13 7.22
CA GLY A 15 18.94 7.33 7.73
C GLY A 15 19.20 6.70 9.11
N VAL A 16 18.19 6.09 9.72
CA VAL A 16 18.29 5.46 11.06
C VAL A 16 18.26 3.94 10.95
N LYS A 17 17.36 3.42 10.12
CA LYS A 17 17.13 1.99 9.98
C LYS A 17 16.78 1.65 8.54
N GLN A 18 17.21 0.48 8.09
CA GLN A 18 16.80 -0.07 6.81
C GLN A 18 15.37 -0.63 6.94
N ILE A 19 14.49 -0.25 6.02
CA ILE A 19 13.10 -0.73 6.01
C ILE A 19 13.02 -1.98 5.13
N HIS A 20 12.46 -3.04 5.67
CA HIS A 20 12.25 -4.29 4.94
C HIS A 20 10.79 -4.38 4.50
N GLU A 21 10.58 -4.47 3.19
CA GLU A 21 9.27 -4.59 2.58
C GLU A 21 9.18 -5.90 1.81
N VAL A 22 8.02 -6.55 1.87
CA VAL A 22 7.76 -7.76 1.09
C VAL A 22 6.41 -7.65 0.39
N TYR A 23 6.38 -8.08 -0.87
CA TYR A 23 5.13 -8.18 -1.62
C TYR A 23 4.45 -9.51 -1.31
N VAL A 24 3.14 -9.47 -1.05
CA VAL A 24 2.34 -10.66 -0.77
C VAL A 24 1.15 -10.77 -1.73
N ASN A 25 0.78 -11.99 -2.06
CA ASN A 25 -0.32 -12.28 -2.98
C ASN A 25 -1.58 -12.78 -2.26
N ASN A 26 -1.46 -13.22 -1.02
CA ASN A 26 -2.57 -13.89 -0.33
C ASN A 26 -2.41 -13.76 1.19
N VAL A 27 -3.43 -14.25 1.89
CA VAL A 27 -3.50 -14.21 3.35
C VAL A 27 -2.36 -14.99 4.01
N GLU A 28 -2.02 -16.17 3.49
CA GLU A 28 -0.97 -17.02 4.06
C GLU A 28 0.38 -16.31 4.01
N GLU A 29 0.69 -15.68 2.89
CA GLU A 29 1.93 -14.92 2.74
C GLU A 29 1.94 -13.70 3.67
N ALA A 30 0.80 -13.04 3.85
CA ALA A 30 0.68 -11.89 4.74
C ALA A 30 0.95 -12.29 6.20
N ILE A 31 0.37 -13.41 6.63
CA ILE A 31 0.61 -13.95 7.99
C ILE A 31 2.09 -14.25 8.17
N ALA A 32 2.70 -14.95 7.22
CA ALA A 32 4.12 -15.30 7.29
C ALA A 32 5.01 -14.06 7.35
N ALA A 33 4.69 -13.03 6.57
CA ALA A 33 5.43 -11.76 6.54
C ALA A 33 5.34 -11.06 7.90
N GLU A 34 4.16 -10.98 8.48
CA GLU A 34 3.99 -10.36 9.80
C GLU A 34 4.75 -11.14 10.89
N GLU A 35 4.64 -12.46 10.87
CA GLU A 35 5.37 -13.31 11.81
C GLU A 35 6.88 -13.18 11.68
N ALA A 36 7.36 -12.97 10.44
CA ALA A 36 8.79 -12.76 10.19
C ALA A 36 9.28 -11.38 10.65
N GLY A 37 8.37 -10.47 11.00
CA GLY A 37 8.72 -9.15 11.52
C GLY A 37 9.10 -8.12 10.46
N VAL A 38 8.66 -8.28 9.22
CA VAL A 38 8.91 -7.27 8.19
C VAL A 38 8.30 -5.92 8.59
N ASP A 39 8.87 -4.84 8.09
CA ASP A 39 8.40 -3.50 8.41
C ASP A 39 7.16 -3.13 7.62
N MET A 40 7.07 -3.57 6.37
CA MET A 40 5.98 -3.25 5.46
C MET A 40 5.58 -4.47 4.65
N ILE A 41 4.29 -4.53 4.36
CA ILE A 41 3.71 -5.45 3.39
C ILE A 41 3.17 -4.62 2.24
N CYS A 42 3.43 -5.08 1.02
CA CYS A 42 2.94 -4.46 -0.20
C CYS A 42 2.05 -5.46 -0.93
N THR A 43 0.96 -4.97 -1.51
CA THR A 43 0.09 -5.80 -2.33
C THR A 43 -0.56 -4.97 -3.43
N ALA A 44 -1.36 -5.62 -4.25
CA ALA A 44 -2.11 -4.99 -5.34
C ALA A 44 -3.31 -5.87 -5.67
N TYR A 45 -4.20 -5.37 -6.52
CA TYR A 45 -5.37 -6.14 -6.92
C TYR A 45 -5.77 -5.81 -8.36
N ASP A 46 -6.44 -6.77 -8.99
CA ASP A 46 -7.07 -6.65 -10.31
C ASP A 46 -6.15 -6.11 -11.41
N MET A 47 -4.98 -6.72 -11.51
CA MET A 47 -4.01 -6.44 -12.60
C MET A 47 -3.59 -7.75 -13.27
N PRO A 48 -4.50 -8.39 -14.02
CA PRO A 48 -4.22 -9.72 -14.58
C PRO A 48 -3.04 -9.75 -15.54
N HIS A 49 -2.74 -8.66 -16.23
CA HIS A 49 -1.57 -8.59 -17.12
C HIS A 49 -0.24 -8.62 -16.35
N HIS A 50 -0.27 -8.42 -15.05
CA HIS A 50 0.89 -8.61 -14.17
C HIS A 50 0.76 -9.90 -13.35
N GLY A 51 -0.19 -10.77 -13.67
CA GLY A 51 -0.41 -12.00 -12.91
C GLY A 51 -1.10 -11.77 -11.57
N ILE A 52 -1.73 -10.63 -11.37
CA ILE A 52 -2.40 -10.27 -10.12
C ILE A 52 -3.91 -10.39 -10.33
N PHE A 53 -4.51 -11.44 -9.74
CA PHE A 53 -5.91 -11.78 -9.95
C PHE A 53 -6.81 -11.48 -8.76
N GLY A 54 -6.24 -11.10 -7.62
CA GLY A 54 -7.01 -10.74 -6.44
C GLY A 54 -7.89 -9.53 -6.67
N LYS A 55 -8.90 -9.37 -5.81
CA LYS A 55 -9.83 -8.24 -5.83
C LYS A 55 -9.63 -7.37 -4.59
N LEU A 56 -10.31 -6.25 -4.53
CA LEU A 56 -10.24 -5.34 -3.38
C LEU A 56 -10.56 -6.07 -2.07
N GLU A 57 -11.51 -7.01 -2.10
CA GLU A 57 -11.87 -7.82 -0.94
C GLU A 57 -10.70 -8.67 -0.44
N ASP A 58 -9.84 -9.13 -1.33
CA ASP A 58 -8.65 -9.89 -0.95
C ASP A 58 -7.63 -9.00 -0.23
N VAL A 59 -7.50 -7.74 -0.64
CA VAL A 59 -6.65 -6.77 0.06
C VAL A 59 -7.16 -6.55 1.49
N LYS A 60 -8.47 -6.47 1.64
CA LYS A 60 -9.10 -6.36 2.96
C LYS A 60 -8.77 -7.56 3.85
N ARG A 61 -8.85 -8.77 3.28
CA ARG A 61 -8.48 -10.00 4.01
C ARG A 61 -7.01 -10.02 4.43
N ILE A 62 -6.13 -9.52 3.57
CA ILE A 62 -4.71 -9.38 3.89
C ILE A 62 -4.55 -8.42 5.08
N ARG A 63 -5.24 -7.28 5.08
CA ARG A 63 -5.22 -6.34 6.20
C ARG A 63 -5.66 -7.00 7.50
N GLU A 64 -6.75 -7.74 7.46
CA GLU A 64 -7.29 -8.43 8.63
C GLU A 64 -6.33 -9.52 9.16
N ALA A 65 -5.64 -10.19 8.26
CA ALA A 65 -4.70 -11.27 8.60
C ALA A 65 -3.38 -10.74 9.18
N ALA A 66 -2.97 -9.55 8.79
CA ALA A 66 -1.72 -8.93 9.25
C ALA A 66 -1.99 -7.51 9.78
N PRO A 67 -2.65 -7.39 10.93
CA PRO A 67 -3.12 -6.09 11.42
C PRO A 67 -2.01 -5.20 12.00
N ASN A 68 -0.87 -5.77 12.34
CA ASN A 68 0.21 -5.07 13.04
C ASN A 68 1.39 -4.71 12.12
N THR A 69 1.20 -4.79 10.81
CA THR A 69 2.24 -4.45 9.83
C THR A 69 1.71 -3.35 8.90
N HIS A 70 2.56 -2.38 8.56
CA HIS A 70 2.19 -1.34 7.60
C HIS A 70 1.81 -2.00 6.27
N LEU A 71 0.62 -1.70 5.78
CA LEU A 71 0.13 -2.23 4.51
C LEU A 71 0.03 -1.13 3.48
N MET A 72 0.78 -1.30 2.40
CA MET A 72 0.72 -0.47 1.21
C MET A 72 0.04 -1.25 0.10
N SER A 73 -0.86 -0.63 -0.63
CA SER A 73 -1.44 -1.27 -1.82
C SER A 73 -1.47 -0.33 -3.01
N ALA A 74 -1.29 -0.92 -4.20
CA ALA A 74 -1.57 -0.27 -5.47
C ALA A 74 -3.02 -0.54 -5.85
N ALA A 75 -3.61 0.39 -6.62
CA ALA A 75 -4.88 0.18 -7.31
C ALA A 75 -4.60 -0.31 -8.74
N PRO A 76 -5.60 -0.87 -9.44
CA PRO A 76 -5.40 -1.33 -10.81
C PRO A 76 -4.83 -0.24 -11.70
N GLU A 77 -3.77 -0.56 -12.43
CA GLU A 77 -3.17 0.37 -13.39
C GLU A 77 -4.21 0.81 -14.41
N LYS A 78 -4.12 2.09 -14.78
CA LYS A 78 -5.02 2.70 -15.76
C LYS A 78 -6.50 2.70 -15.35
N SER A 79 -6.79 2.39 -14.08
CA SER A 79 -8.14 2.55 -13.54
C SER A 79 -8.41 3.99 -13.12
N TYR A 80 -7.38 4.83 -13.10
CA TYR A 80 -7.49 6.22 -12.74
C TYR A 80 -6.57 7.06 -13.63
N ALA A 81 -7.16 7.95 -14.41
CA ALA A 81 -6.45 8.80 -15.38
C ALA A 81 -6.29 10.23 -14.88
N THR A 82 -7.09 10.64 -13.92
CA THR A 82 -7.10 12.00 -13.38
C THR A 82 -6.75 12.02 -11.90
N ALA A 83 -6.41 13.20 -11.39
CA ALA A 83 -6.13 13.40 -9.97
C ALA A 83 -7.31 12.99 -9.09
N ASP A 84 -8.54 13.36 -9.48
CA ASP A 84 -9.74 13.01 -8.70
C ASP A 84 -9.99 11.51 -8.67
N GLU A 85 -9.78 10.83 -9.79
CA GLU A 85 -9.90 9.38 -9.84
C GLU A 85 -8.84 8.70 -8.97
N ALA A 86 -7.63 9.23 -8.94
CA ALA A 86 -6.56 8.72 -8.09
C ALA A 86 -6.91 8.86 -6.60
N VAL A 87 -7.46 10.01 -6.20
CA VAL A 87 -7.94 10.22 -4.82
C VAL A 87 -9.02 9.21 -4.48
N ARG A 88 -9.96 8.97 -5.38
CA ARG A 88 -11.04 7.99 -5.18
C ARG A 88 -10.49 6.57 -5.00
N ALA A 89 -9.53 6.18 -5.85
CA ALA A 89 -8.88 4.87 -5.76
C ALA A 89 -8.16 4.72 -4.42
N ALA A 90 -7.42 5.75 -4.01
CA ALA A 90 -6.72 5.76 -2.74
C ALA A 90 -7.68 5.67 -1.54
N TYR A 91 -8.78 6.41 -1.59
CA TYR A 91 -9.76 6.39 -0.51
C TYR A 91 -10.41 5.02 -0.33
N LYS A 92 -10.65 4.30 -1.41
CA LYS A 92 -11.15 2.91 -1.31
C LYS A 92 -10.18 2.03 -0.52
N LEU A 93 -8.89 2.14 -0.81
CA LEU A 93 -7.87 1.36 -0.12
C LEU A 93 -7.72 1.78 1.35
N LEU A 94 -7.72 3.08 1.61
CA LEU A 94 -7.65 3.58 2.99
C LEU A 94 -8.87 3.14 3.81
N SER A 95 -10.05 3.11 3.19
CA SER A 95 -11.28 2.72 3.87
C SER A 95 -11.31 1.26 4.32
N ILE A 96 -10.56 0.40 3.66
CA ILE A 96 -10.44 -1.02 4.07
C ILE A 96 -9.24 -1.27 4.97
N GLY A 97 -8.51 -0.23 5.34
CA GLY A 97 -7.45 -0.30 6.34
C GLY A 97 -6.02 -0.25 5.83
N CYS A 98 -5.81 0.02 4.53
CA CYS A 98 -4.45 0.25 4.03
C CYS A 98 -3.86 1.50 4.68
N ASP A 99 -2.55 1.49 4.93
CA ASP A 99 -1.84 2.59 5.56
C ASP A 99 -1.28 3.58 4.55
N SER A 100 -1.05 3.13 3.32
CA SER A 100 -0.55 3.99 2.25
C SER A 100 -0.99 3.48 0.88
N PHE A 101 -0.97 4.39 -0.08
CA PHE A 101 -1.31 4.14 -1.47
C PHE A 101 -0.05 4.21 -2.32
N TYR A 102 0.21 3.16 -3.09
CA TYR A 102 1.33 3.12 -4.03
C TYR A 102 0.87 3.56 -5.42
N THR A 103 1.66 4.42 -6.06
CA THR A 103 1.38 4.84 -7.43
C THR A 103 2.66 5.18 -8.19
N ASN A 104 2.63 4.98 -9.50
CA ASN A 104 3.69 5.41 -10.41
C ASN A 104 3.23 6.58 -11.30
N ASN A 105 2.17 7.25 -10.92
CA ASN A 105 1.62 8.38 -11.66
C ASN A 105 2.55 9.60 -11.64
N SER A 106 2.20 10.60 -12.44
CA SER A 106 2.97 11.84 -12.56
C SER A 106 3.06 12.60 -11.24
N SER A 107 4.07 13.43 -11.13
CA SER A 107 4.27 14.24 -9.92
C SER A 107 3.07 15.15 -9.61
N SER A 108 2.34 15.60 -10.62
CA SER A 108 1.16 16.45 -10.39
C SER A 108 0.03 15.68 -9.70
N ILE A 109 -0.18 14.43 -10.06
CA ILE A 109 -1.16 13.56 -9.40
C ILE A 109 -0.71 13.25 -7.97
N ILE A 110 0.57 12.94 -7.77
CA ILE A 110 1.13 12.67 -6.45
C ILE A 110 0.97 13.89 -5.53
N LYS A 111 1.24 15.09 -6.03
CA LYS A 111 1.05 16.33 -5.28
C LYS A 111 -0.43 16.51 -4.88
N ASN A 112 -1.36 16.19 -5.78
CA ASN A 112 -2.79 16.28 -5.47
C ASN A 112 -3.22 15.27 -4.41
N LEU A 113 -2.73 14.04 -4.48
CA LEU A 113 -2.97 13.02 -3.46
C LEU A 113 -2.50 13.50 -2.09
N ARG A 114 -1.30 14.06 -2.03
CA ARG A 114 -0.75 14.60 -0.80
C ARG A 114 -1.56 15.77 -0.27
N LYS A 115 -2.03 16.66 -1.16
CA LYS A 115 -2.90 17.77 -0.80
C LYS A 115 -4.19 17.28 -0.14
N GLU A 116 -4.72 16.16 -0.60
CA GLU A 116 -5.90 15.52 -0.03
C GLU A 116 -5.55 14.60 1.15
N LYS A 117 -4.32 14.71 1.66
CA LYS A 117 -3.83 14.00 2.85
C LYS A 117 -3.81 12.47 2.71
N VAL A 118 -3.63 11.98 1.49
CA VAL A 118 -3.42 10.57 1.22
C VAL A 118 -1.95 10.24 1.49
N PRO A 119 -1.66 9.25 2.35
CA PRO A 119 -0.28 8.75 2.48
C PRO A 119 0.11 8.05 1.19
N VAL A 120 1.12 8.57 0.50
CA VAL A 120 1.55 8.11 -0.83
C VAL A 120 2.98 7.60 -0.78
N ILE A 121 3.18 6.44 -1.41
CA ILE A 121 4.52 5.94 -1.73
C ILE A 121 4.57 5.84 -3.24
N SER A 122 5.53 6.53 -3.86
CA SER A 122 5.61 6.60 -5.31
C SER A 122 6.81 5.86 -5.85
N HIS A 123 6.62 5.30 -7.04
CA HIS A 123 7.72 4.69 -7.80
C HIS A 123 8.42 5.79 -8.60
N ILE A 124 9.74 5.80 -8.53
CA ILE A 124 10.60 6.69 -9.32
C ILE A 124 11.60 5.82 -10.09
N GLY A 125 11.63 5.99 -11.40
CA GLY A 125 12.57 5.18 -12.18
C GLY A 125 12.07 4.78 -13.53
#